data_00160f6363fb82a4783d7a5334c64133
#
_entry.id   00160f6363fb82a4783d7a5334c64133
#
_cell.length_a   1.000
_cell.length_b   1.000
_cell.length_c   1.000
_cell.angle_alpha   90.00
_cell.angle_beta   90.00
_cell.angle_gamma   90.00
#
_symmetry.space_group_name_H-M   'P 1'
#
loop_
_entity.id
_entity.type
_entity.pdbx_description
1 polymer ?
#
loop_
_entity_poly.entity_id
_entity_poly.type
_entity_poly.pdbx_seq_one_letter_code
_entity_poly.pdbx_strand_id
1 'polypeptide(L)'
;MGGRRPYFAAVTRRATSTTRGEERVLDLVHGTERVPATLLVPAGGQSVPAVLLLHGFSSNKERMTQSVGRALQQRGVASLALDLPFHGERGGADDAPPYRNPMALVAAWRSAVRESRAAIEWLGAQPEIDGAALAVMGYSLGGFLALMMAAEEPAVRVITLAAAGDLPDSTPYVSLVRRAVNPLREVRRLAGRPLLLINGRRDRTTRPEQAERLFAQAEEPKELYWYEGGHWPPVSAIEYAAEWTSAGLRGSGAEGQRRAGRR
;
A
#
# COMPACT_ATOMS: atom_id res chain seq x y z
N MET A 1 12.24 -9.18 27.17
CA MET A 1 11.22 -8.46 26.38
C MET A 1 10.42 -9.48 25.57
N GLY A 2 9.20 -9.81 26.00
CA GLY A 2 8.34 -10.77 25.31
C GLY A 2 7.76 -10.12 24.05
N GLY A 3 8.35 -10.41 22.88
CA GLY A 3 7.83 -9.95 21.60
C GLY A 3 6.40 -10.49 21.42
N ARG A 4 5.44 -9.60 21.16
CA ARG A 4 4.11 -10.02 20.70
C ARG A 4 4.30 -10.87 19.44
N ARG A 5 3.67 -12.03 19.39
CA ARG A 5 3.63 -12.82 18.16
C ARG A 5 2.92 -11.99 17.08
N PRO A 6 3.44 -11.94 15.84
CA PRO A 6 2.76 -11.25 14.76
C PRO A 6 1.36 -11.83 14.56
N TYR A 7 0.42 -10.98 14.16
CA TYR A 7 -0.97 -11.39 13.88
C TYR A 7 -1.05 -12.51 12.84
N PHE A 8 -0.25 -12.42 11.77
CA PHE A 8 -0.18 -13.42 10.73
C PHE A 8 1.00 -14.39 10.91
N ALA A 9 0.74 -15.69 10.66
CA ALA A 9 1.75 -16.65 10.23
C ALA A 9 1.74 -16.72 8.69
N ALA A 10 2.85 -17.17 8.07
CA ALA A 10 2.92 -17.35 6.63
C ALA A 10 3.05 -18.83 6.26
N VAL A 11 2.31 -19.24 5.22
CA VAL A 11 2.46 -20.53 4.57
C VAL A 11 2.94 -20.30 3.14
N THR A 12 4.21 -20.58 2.86
CA THR A 12 4.77 -20.45 1.51
C THR A 12 4.24 -21.57 0.62
N ARG A 13 3.56 -21.21 -0.46
CA ARG A 13 3.05 -22.15 -1.48
C ARG A 13 4.06 -22.42 -2.57
N ARG A 14 4.86 -21.42 -2.94
CA ARG A 14 5.91 -21.51 -3.94
C ARG A 14 7.00 -20.48 -3.65
N ALA A 15 8.25 -20.87 -3.85
CA ALA A 15 9.39 -19.96 -3.86
C ALA A 15 10.18 -20.17 -5.16
N THR A 16 10.59 -19.09 -5.80
CA THR A 16 11.36 -19.11 -7.04
C THR A 16 12.50 -18.10 -6.92
N SER A 17 13.72 -18.57 -7.03
CA SER A 17 14.92 -17.72 -7.01
C SER A 17 15.40 -17.45 -8.43
N THR A 18 15.80 -16.22 -8.69
CA THR A 18 16.37 -15.75 -9.95
C THR A 18 17.58 -14.85 -9.69
N THR A 19 18.27 -14.44 -10.73
CA THR A 19 19.36 -13.45 -10.62
C THR A 19 18.89 -12.09 -10.10
N ARG A 20 17.59 -11.79 -10.15
CA ARG A 20 16.98 -10.55 -9.62
C ARG A 20 16.61 -10.65 -8.15
N GLY A 21 16.60 -11.85 -7.57
CA GLY A 21 16.16 -12.13 -6.21
C GLY A 21 15.14 -13.24 -6.13
N GLU A 22 14.36 -13.24 -5.06
CA GLU A 22 13.39 -14.28 -4.75
C GLU A 22 11.95 -13.78 -4.90
N GLU A 23 11.07 -14.65 -5.40
CA GLU A 23 9.62 -14.48 -5.39
C GLU A 23 9.00 -15.60 -4.55
N ARG A 24 8.26 -15.24 -3.52
CA ARG A 24 7.49 -16.19 -2.68
C ARG A 24 6.00 -15.91 -2.86
N VAL A 25 5.26 -16.87 -3.38
CA VAL A 25 3.80 -16.90 -3.33
C VAL A 25 3.39 -17.58 -2.03
N LEU A 26 2.64 -16.88 -1.19
CA LEU A 26 2.35 -17.35 0.16
C LEU A 26 0.92 -16.95 0.60
N ASP A 27 0.46 -17.57 1.64
CA ASP A 27 -0.73 -17.17 2.37
C ASP A 27 -0.34 -16.63 3.72
N LEU A 28 -0.80 -15.43 4.04
CA LEU A 28 -0.81 -14.91 5.40
C LEU A 28 -2.06 -15.47 6.11
N VAL A 29 -1.86 -16.18 7.23
CA VAL A 29 -2.94 -16.89 7.91
C VAL A 29 -3.08 -16.46 9.36
N HIS A 30 -4.33 -16.29 9.81
CA HIS A 30 -4.69 -16.09 11.20
C HIS A 30 -6.01 -16.81 11.50
N GLY A 31 -5.96 -17.89 12.27
CA GLY A 31 -7.13 -18.76 12.45
C GLY A 31 -7.62 -19.31 11.10
N THR A 32 -8.86 -18.99 10.73
CA THR A 32 -9.46 -19.34 9.44
C THR A 32 -9.28 -18.27 8.37
N GLU A 33 -8.78 -17.07 8.74
CA GLU A 33 -8.49 -16.01 7.78
C GLU A 33 -7.27 -16.40 6.92
N ARG A 34 -7.40 -16.20 5.60
CA ARG A 34 -6.34 -16.42 4.62
C ARG A 34 -6.26 -15.21 3.70
N VAL A 35 -5.07 -14.60 3.63
CA VAL A 35 -4.77 -13.48 2.74
C VAL A 35 -3.67 -13.90 1.77
N PRO A 36 -4.01 -14.25 0.52
CA PRO A 36 -3.02 -14.57 -0.51
C PRO A 36 -2.11 -13.38 -0.76
N ALA A 37 -0.81 -13.63 -0.83
CA ALA A 37 0.20 -12.62 -0.99
C ALA A 37 1.35 -13.07 -1.90
N THR A 38 2.07 -12.11 -2.47
CA THR A 38 3.33 -12.34 -3.17
C THR A 38 4.40 -11.43 -2.59
N LEU A 39 5.47 -12.02 -2.06
CA LEU A 39 6.65 -11.31 -1.57
C LEU A 39 7.75 -11.37 -2.62
N LEU A 40 8.27 -10.21 -3.02
CA LEU A 40 9.50 -10.07 -3.79
C LEU A 40 10.62 -9.59 -2.88
N VAL A 41 11.75 -10.29 -2.90
CA VAL A 41 12.98 -9.89 -2.20
C VAL A 41 14.08 -9.68 -3.24
N PRO A 42 14.80 -8.55 -3.24
CA PRO A 42 15.91 -8.31 -4.17
C PRO A 42 17.10 -9.24 -3.89
N ALA A 43 17.92 -9.54 -4.91
CA ALA A 43 19.11 -10.36 -4.77
C ALA A 43 20.15 -9.69 -3.86
N GLY A 44 20.86 -10.49 -3.05
CA GLY A 44 21.97 -10.03 -2.20
C GLY A 44 21.54 -9.15 -1.03
N GLY A 45 20.22 -9.00 -0.78
CA GLY A 45 19.70 -8.14 0.25
C GLY A 45 19.70 -8.78 1.64
N GLN A 46 20.48 -8.20 2.57
CA GLN A 46 20.26 -8.38 4.00
C GLN A 46 19.74 -7.06 4.55
N SER A 47 18.62 -7.10 5.30
CA SER A 47 18.01 -5.91 5.89
C SER A 47 17.66 -4.84 4.84
N VAL A 48 16.84 -5.22 3.85
CA VAL A 48 16.40 -4.31 2.78
C VAL A 48 15.12 -3.56 3.17
N PRO A 49 14.92 -2.32 2.69
CA PRO A 49 13.65 -1.62 2.84
C PRO A 49 12.51 -2.37 2.13
N ALA A 50 11.28 -2.19 2.59
CA ALA A 50 10.15 -2.91 2.00
C ALA A 50 8.89 -2.04 1.85
N VAL A 51 8.06 -2.41 0.85
CA VAL A 51 6.81 -1.73 0.50
C VAL A 51 5.65 -2.72 0.52
N LEU A 52 4.58 -2.39 1.24
CA LEU A 52 3.30 -3.06 1.11
C LEU A 52 2.56 -2.50 -0.10
N LEU A 53 2.09 -3.37 -0.99
CA LEU A 53 1.41 -3.03 -2.23
C LEU A 53 -0.08 -3.39 -2.16
N LEU A 54 -0.96 -2.41 -2.34
CA LEU A 54 -2.41 -2.57 -2.31
C LEU A 54 -3.00 -2.22 -3.68
N HIS A 55 -3.64 -3.20 -4.33
CA HIS A 55 -4.17 -3.08 -5.68
C HIS A 55 -5.51 -2.32 -5.73
N GLY A 56 -5.91 -1.88 -6.92
CA GLY A 56 -7.20 -1.25 -7.20
C GLY A 56 -8.33 -2.26 -7.37
N PHE A 57 -9.54 -1.70 -7.48
CA PHE A 57 -10.72 -2.44 -7.88
C PHE A 57 -10.49 -3.15 -9.22
N SER A 58 -11.03 -4.35 -9.41
CA SER A 58 -10.83 -5.18 -10.61
C SER A 58 -9.35 -5.52 -10.90
N SER A 59 -8.51 -5.54 -9.87
CA SER A 59 -7.09 -5.91 -9.92
C SER A 59 -6.77 -6.99 -8.89
N ASN A 60 -5.50 -7.35 -8.75
CA ASN A 60 -5.02 -8.39 -7.85
C ASN A 60 -3.54 -8.18 -7.49
N LYS A 61 -3.02 -9.02 -6.59
CA LYS A 61 -1.62 -9.00 -6.17
C LYS A 61 -0.64 -9.21 -7.33
N GLU A 62 -0.98 -10.07 -8.32
CA GLU A 62 -0.08 -10.37 -9.44
C GLU A 62 0.20 -9.12 -10.27
N ARG A 63 -0.82 -8.30 -10.56
CA ARG A 63 -0.64 -7.04 -11.31
C ARG A 63 0.28 -6.07 -10.58
N MET A 64 0.11 -5.92 -9.26
CA MET A 64 1.01 -5.07 -8.47
C MET A 64 2.42 -5.62 -8.42
N THR A 65 2.56 -6.95 -8.25
CA THR A 65 3.86 -7.62 -8.25
C THR A 65 4.61 -7.41 -9.56
N GLN A 66 3.94 -7.65 -10.72
CA GLN A 66 4.59 -7.60 -12.03
C GLN A 66 4.83 -6.17 -12.54
N SER A 67 4.15 -5.18 -12.00
CA SER A 67 4.37 -3.77 -12.33
C SER A 67 5.32 -3.11 -11.32
N VAL A 68 4.79 -2.38 -10.36
CA VAL A 68 5.57 -1.62 -9.40
C VAL A 68 6.43 -2.50 -8.49
N GLY A 69 6.02 -3.73 -8.16
CA GLY A 69 6.82 -4.66 -7.36
C GLY A 69 8.15 -5.00 -8.04
N ARG A 70 8.15 -5.27 -9.35
CA ARG A 70 9.40 -5.49 -10.11
C ARG A 70 10.26 -4.23 -10.22
N ALA A 71 9.65 -3.07 -10.38
CA ALA A 71 10.36 -1.80 -10.41
C ALA A 71 11.07 -1.49 -9.06
N LEU A 72 10.43 -1.80 -7.94
CA LEU A 72 11.01 -1.71 -6.60
C LEU A 72 12.14 -2.72 -6.39
N GLN A 73 11.94 -4.00 -6.81
CA GLN A 73 12.95 -5.04 -6.71
C GLN A 73 14.24 -4.68 -7.43
N GLN A 74 14.15 -4.06 -8.63
CA GLN A 74 15.31 -3.57 -9.39
C GLN A 74 16.06 -2.44 -8.65
N ARG A 75 15.41 -1.77 -7.70
CA ARG A 75 15.98 -0.69 -6.86
C ARG A 75 16.46 -1.17 -5.49
N GLY A 76 16.50 -2.48 -5.27
CA GLY A 76 16.94 -3.06 -4.00
C GLY A 76 15.89 -2.95 -2.89
N VAL A 77 14.62 -2.82 -3.23
CA VAL A 77 13.50 -2.70 -2.28
C VAL A 77 12.60 -3.94 -2.39
N ALA A 78 12.32 -4.59 -1.27
CA ALA A 78 11.36 -5.69 -1.21
C ALA A 78 9.93 -5.19 -1.33
N SER A 79 9.02 -6.05 -1.77
CA SER A 79 7.60 -5.70 -1.80
C SER A 79 6.70 -6.88 -1.48
N LEU A 80 5.62 -6.62 -0.74
CA LEU A 80 4.57 -7.57 -0.42
C LEU A 80 3.26 -7.09 -1.04
N ALA A 81 2.75 -7.80 -2.05
CA ALA A 81 1.46 -7.54 -2.66
C ALA A 81 0.38 -8.46 -2.08
N LEU A 82 -0.77 -7.93 -1.69
CA LEU A 82 -1.89 -8.69 -1.14
C LEU A 82 -3.05 -8.77 -2.13
N ASP A 83 -3.83 -9.86 -2.08
CA ASP A 83 -5.19 -9.86 -2.59
C ASP A 83 -6.13 -9.26 -1.54
N LEU A 84 -6.77 -8.15 -1.90
CA LEU A 84 -7.77 -7.50 -1.06
C LEU A 84 -9.05 -8.34 -0.95
N PRO A 85 -9.90 -8.14 0.07
CA PRO A 85 -11.19 -8.84 0.18
C PRO A 85 -12.00 -8.77 -1.12
N PHE A 86 -12.59 -9.89 -1.54
CA PHE A 86 -13.39 -10.06 -2.77
C PHE A 86 -12.60 -9.88 -4.09
N HIS A 87 -11.27 -9.94 -4.07
CA HIS A 87 -10.42 -9.80 -5.26
C HIS A 87 -9.41 -10.94 -5.36
N GLY A 88 -8.87 -11.12 -6.56
CA GLY A 88 -7.85 -12.14 -6.82
C GLY A 88 -8.32 -13.54 -6.39
N GLU A 89 -7.50 -14.24 -5.62
CA GLU A 89 -7.82 -15.57 -5.09
C GLU A 89 -8.87 -15.57 -3.96
N ARG A 90 -9.36 -14.39 -3.54
CA ARG A 90 -10.40 -14.21 -2.52
C ARG A 90 -11.77 -13.87 -3.13
N GLY A 91 -11.85 -13.71 -4.46
CA GLY A 91 -13.09 -13.49 -5.20
C GLY A 91 -13.62 -14.81 -5.73
N GLY A 92 -14.83 -15.22 -5.34
CA GLY A 92 -15.58 -16.29 -5.98
C GLY A 92 -16.37 -15.77 -7.17
N ALA A 93 -16.68 -16.64 -8.15
CA ALA A 93 -17.54 -16.28 -9.28
C ALA A 93 -18.95 -15.84 -8.84
N ASP A 94 -19.38 -16.29 -7.65
CA ASP A 94 -20.69 -16.01 -7.05
C ASP A 94 -20.65 -14.92 -5.98
N ASP A 95 -19.45 -14.45 -5.58
CA ASP A 95 -19.26 -13.39 -4.60
C ASP A 95 -19.50 -12.03 -5.25
N ALA A 96 -20.77 -11.64 -5.37
CA ALA A 96 -21.08 -10.26 -5.72
C ALA A 96 -20.44 -9.34 -4.67
N PRO A 97 -19.54 -8.44 -5.08
CA PRO A 97 -18.90 -7.54 -4.14
C PRO A 97 -19.96 -6.77 -3.34
N PRO A 98 -19.77 -6.50 -2.05
CA PRO A 98 -20.79 -5.93 -1.16
C PRO A 98 -21.14 -4.46 -1.47
N TYR A 99 -20.83 -3.98 -2.67
CA TYR A 99 -20.96 -2.57 -3.07
C TYR A 99 -22.39 -2.03 -3.06
N ARG A 100 -23.38 -2.91 -3.06
CA ARG A 100 -24.81 -2.52 -2.93
C ARG A 100 -25.26 -2.40 -1.48
N ASN A 101 -24.47 -2.90 -0.53
CA ASN A 101 -24.75 -2.80 0.90
C ASN A 101 -23.68 -1.93 1.58
N PRO A 102 -23.99 -0.68 1.98
CA PRO A 102 -23.01 0.23 2.59
C PRO A 102 -22.36 -0.33 3.86
N MET A 103 -23.10 -1.10 4.66
CA MET A 103 -22.57 -1.70 5.88
C MET A 103 -21.56 -2.81 5.59
N ALA A 104 -21.85 -3.65 4.59
CA ALA A 104 -20.94 -4.69 4.14
C ALA A 104 -19.69 -4.09 3.49
N LEU A 105 -19.83 -3.00 2.75
CA LEU A 105 -18.69 -2.26 2.18
C LEU A 105 -17.79 -1.69 3.28
N VAL A 106 -18.34 -1.04 4.29
CA VAL A 106 -17.58 -0.52 5.43
C VAL A 106 -16.89 -1.65 6.20
N ALA A 107 -17.55 -2.79 6.40
CA ALA A 107 -16.96 -3.95 7.04
C ALA A 107 -15.77 -4.51 6.24
N ALA A 108 -15.91 -4.63 4.90
CA ALA A 108 -14.85 -5.07 4.01
C ALA A 108 -13.63 -4.12 4.04
N TRP A 109 -13.86 -2.81 4.05
CA TRP A 109 -12.79 -1.82 4.14
C TRP A 109 -12.05 -1.88 5.48
N ARG A 110 -12.79 -2.01 6.59
CA ARG A 110 -12.19 -2.19 7.92
C ARG A 110 -11.36 -3.47 8.00
N SER A 111 -11.85 -4.57 7.39
CA SER A 111 -11.08 -5.81 7.29
C SER A 111 -9.81 -5.61 6.47
N ALA A 112 -9.90 -4.97 5.29
CA ALA A 112 -8.75 -4.69 4.44
C ALA A 112 -7.69 -3.82 5.15
N VAL A 113 -8.10 -2.79 5.90
CA VAL A 113 -7.18 -1.95 6.68
C VAL A 113 -6.51 -2.75 7.79
N ARG A 114 -7.28 -3.56 8.56
CA ARG A 114 -6.75 -4.43 9.61
C ARG A 114 -5.74 -5.44 9.04
N GLU A 115 -6.09 -6.10 7.95
CA GLU A 115 -5.24 -7.07 7.27
C GLU A 115 -3.96 -6.42 6.73
N SER A 116 -4.07 -5.22 6.14
CA SER A 116 -2.91 -4.47 5.65
C SER A 116 -1.96 -4.06 6.77
N ARG A 117 -2.47 -3.66 7.94
CA ARG A 117 -1.65 -3.37 9.13
C ARG A 117 -0.95 -4.62 9.64
N ALA A 118 -1.68 -5.74 9.75
CA ALA A 118 -1.08 -7.00 10.15
C ALA A 118 -0.02 -7.49 9.13
N ALA A 119 -0.25 -7.24 7.84
CA ALA A 119 0.69 -7.62 6.80
C ALA A 119 1.97 -6.77 6.82
N ILE A 120 1.91 -5.47 7.09
CA ILE A 120 3.10 -4.62 7.22
C ILE A 120 3.90 -4.97 8.49
N GLU A 121 3.21 -5.31 9.59
CA GLU A 121 3.84 -5.80 10.82
C GLU A 121 4.58 -7.14 10.55
N TRP A 122 3.90 -8.07 9.87
CA TRP A 122 4.51 -9.34 9.46
C TRP A 122 5.72 -9.11 8.54
N LEU A 123 5.59 -8.23 7.54
CA LEU A 123 6.65 -7.89 6.59
C LEU A 123 7.89 -7.35 7.32
N GLY A 124 7.70 -6.39 8.23
CA GLY A 124 8.78 -5.79 9.00
C GLY A 124 9.47 -6.73 9.98
N ALA A 125 8.86 -7.89 10.29
CA ALA A 125 9.43 -8.92 11.15
C ALA A 125 10.25 -9.98 10.37
N GLN A 126 10.29 -9.92 9.02
CA GLN A 126 11.06 -10.87 8.24
C GLN A 126 12.56 -10.60 8.37
N PRO A 127 13.41 -11.65 8.46
CA PRO A 127 14.85 -11.49 8.74
C PRO A 127 15.61 -10.73 7.65
N GLU A 128 15.13 -10.75 6.42
CA GLU A 128 15.70 -10.04 5.27
C GLU A 128 15.25 -8.58 5.16
N ILE A 129 14.27 -8.12 5.97
CA ILE A 129 13.65 -6.81 5.86
C ILE A 129 14.16 -5.85 6.95
N ASP A 130 14.46 -4.62 6.57
CA ASP A 130 14.65 -3.53 7.52
C ASP A 130 13.29 -3.02 8.02
N GLY A 131 12.87 -3.49 9.18
CA GLY A 131 11.60 -3.09 9.81
C GLY A 131 11.50 -1.60 10.17
N ALA A 132 12.61 -0.84 10.11
CA ALA A 132 12.61 0.61 10.29
C ALA A 132 12.39 1.38 8.97
N ALA A 133 12.47 0.70 7.82
CA ALA A 133 12.34 1.26 6.48
C ALA A 133 11.16 0.67 5.71
N LEU A 134 9.94 0.89 6.22
CA LEU A 134 8.70 0.37 5.66
C LEU A 134 7.90 1.48 4.97
N ALA A 135 7.31 1.15 3.81
CA ALA A 135 6.41 2.02 3.07
C ALA A 135 5.11 1.30 2.67
N VAL A 136 4.13 2.08 2.26
CA VAL A 136 2.92 1.57 1.60
C VAL A 136 2.72 2.27 0.26
N MET A 137 2.32 1.50 -0.74
CA MET A 137 1.89 2.03 -2.03
C MET A 137 0.54 1.43 -2.40
N GLY A 138 -0.41 2.29 -2.74
CA GLY A 138 -1.75 1.87 -3.13
C GLY A 138 -2.21 2.50 -4.45
N TYR A 139 -2.97 1.72 -5.23
CA TYR A 139 -3.59 2.15 -6.47
C TYR A 139 -5.11 2.18 -6.35
N SER A 140 -5.76 3.31 -6.69
CA SER A 140 -7.22 3.50 -6.69
C SER A 140 -7.85 3.08 -5.35
N LEU A 141 -8.67 2.03 -5.30
CA LEU A 141 -9.17 1.45 -4.05
C LEU A 141 -8.04 1.19 -3.04
N GLY A 142 -6.94 0.56 -3.50
CA GLY A 142 -5.77 0.34 -2.67
C GLY A 142 -5.13 1.63 -2.16
N GLY A 143 -5.24 2.73 -2.90
CA GLY A 143 -4.78 4.05 -2.47
C GLY A 143 -5.58 4.59 -1.28
N PHE A 144 -6.91 4.45 -1.28
CA PHE A 144 -7.75 4.77 -0.12
C PHE A 144 -7.38 3.91 1.09
N LEU A 145 -7.21 2.60 0.89
CA LEU A 145 -6.86 1.67 1.97
C LEU A 145 -5.45 1.95 2.52
N ALA A 146 -4.49 2.26 1.63
CA ALA A 146 -3.13 2.64 2.01
C ALA A 146 -3.11 3.89 2.89
N LEU A 147 -3.90 4.91 2.52
CA LEU A 147 -4.03 6.13 3.31
C LEU A 147 -4.61 5.85 4.70
N MET A 148 -5.71 5.10 4.76
CA MET A 148 -6.36 4.75 6.02
C MET A 148 -5.43 3.93 6.93
N MET A 149 -4.77 2.93 6.35
CA MET A 149 -3.81 2.08 7.07
C MET A 149 -2.63 2.90 7.58
N ALA A 150 -2.01 3.74 6.73
CA ALA A 150 -0.88 4.57 7.12
C ALA A 150 -1.23 5.58 8.22
N ALA A 151 -2.45 6.11 8.23
CA ALA A 151 -2.91 7.02 9.28
C ALA A 151 -2.97 6.36 10.68
N GLU A 152 -3.08 5.02 10.74
CA GLU A 152 -3.13 4.24 11.97
C GLU A 152 -1.81 3.49 12.27
N GLU A 153 -0.89 3.41 11.29
CA GLU A 153 0.33 2.61 11.39
C GLU A 153 1.60 3.49 11.30
N PRO A 154 2.18 3.88 12.44
CA PRO A 154 3.34 4.77 12.46
C PRO A 154 4.64 4.11 11.97
N ALA A 155 4.69 2.77 11.85
CA ALA A 155 5.84 2.06 11.27
C ALA A 155 6.00 2.37 9.76
N VAL A 156 4.93 2.77 9.08
CA VAL A 156 4.99 3.22 7.67
C VAL A 156 5.64 4.59 7.61
N ARG A 157 6.78 4.68 6.93
CA ARG A 157 7.61 5.90 6.83
C ARG A 157 7.33 6.71 5.56
N VAL A 158 6.97 6.06 4.47
CA VAL A 158 6.75 6.68 3.15
C VAL A 158 5.42 6.19 2.59
N ILE A 159 4.63 7.10 2.03
CA ILE A 159 3.30 6.79 1.50
C ILE A 159 3.22 7.21 0.03
N THR A 160 2.80 6.30 -0.85
CA THR A 160 2.58 6.58 -2.27
C THR A 160 1.16 6.17 -2.67
N LEU A 161 0.39 7.11 -3.20
CA LEU A 161 -1.00 6.91 -3.58
C LEU A 161 -1.15 7.21 -5.08
N ALA A 162 -1.49 6.19 -5.88
CA ALA A 162 -1.70 6.34 -7.29
C ALA A 162 -3.20 6.30 -7.63
N ALA A 163 -3.65 7.21 -8.51
CA ALA A 163 -5.05 7.36 -8.91
C ALA A 163 -6.01 7.41 -7.71
N ALA A 164 -5.62 8.13 -6.67
CA ALA A 164 -6.35 8.30 -5.42
C ALA A 164 -6.58 9.79 -5.10
N GLY A 165 -7.57 10.08 -4.27
CA GLY A 165 -7.95 11.45 -3.94
C GLY A 165 -9.02 11.49 -2.84
N ASP A 166 -9.74 12.60 -2.75
CA ASP A 166 -10.93 12.70 -1.91
C ASP A 166 -12.11 11.87 -2.48
N LEU A 167 -13.11 11.61 -1.67
CA LEU A 167 -14.33 10.94 -2.13
C LEU A 167 -15.03 11.79 -3.20
N PRO A 168 -15.62 11.16 -4.25
CA PRO A 168 -16.45 11.86 -5.20
C PRO A 168 -17.62 12.57 -4.52
N ASP A 169 -17.97 13.78 -4.99
CA ASP A 169 -19.13 14.51 -4.49
C ASP A 169 -20.44 13.78 -4.79
N SER A 170 -20.46 12.94 -5.83
CA SER A 170 -21.55 12.06 -6.21
C SER A 170 -21.66 10.77 -5.38
N THR A 171 -20.80 10.57 -4.38
CA THR A 171 -20.85 9.38 -3.52
C THR A 171 -22.19 9.33 -2.79
N PRO A 172 -23.00 8.25 -2.98
CA PRO A 172 -24.25 8.12 -2.25
C PRO A 172 -24.02 8.17 -0.74
N TYR A 173 -24.85 8.93 -0.03
CA TYR A 173 -24.73 9.09 1.42
C TYR A 173 -23.32 9.52 1.88
N VAL A 174 -22.68 10.41 1.13
CA VAL A 174 -21.28 10.84 1.34
C VAL A 174 -20.99 11.27 2.79
N SER A 175 -21.94 11.95 3.45
CA SER A 175 -21.79 12.34 4.87
C SER A 175 -21.73 11.15 5.82
N LEU A 176 -22.45 10.06 5.55
CA LEU A 176 -22.38 8.83 6.33
C LEU A 176 -21.09 8.07 6.02
N VAL A 177 -20.72 7.96 4.74
CA VAL A 177 -19.46 7.34 4.31
C VAL A 177 -18.27 8.07 4.93
N ARG A 178 -18.25 9.41 4.94
CA ARG A 178 -17.18 10.22 5.56
C ARG A 178 -17.05 10.02 7.07
N ARG A 179 -18.08 9.57 7.79
CA ARG A 179 -17.94 9.19 9.21
C ARG A 179 -17.09 7.93 9.40
N ALA A 180 -17.14 7.00 8.45
CA ALA A 180 -16.39 5.76 8.49
C ALA A 180 -15.03 5.88 7.76
N VAL A 181 -15.01 6.60 6.63
CA VAL A 181 -13.86 6.77 5.75
C VAL A 181 -13.79 8.22 5.31
N ASN A 182 -12.79 8.96 5.80
CA ASN A 182 -12.61 10.37 5.46
C ASN A 182 -11.17 10.62 5.01
N PRO A 183 -10.87 10.55 3.68
CA PRO A 183 -9.51 10.75 3.16
C PRO A 183 -8.89 12.08 3.61
N LEU A 184 -9.69 13.16 3.65
CA LEU A 184 -9.20 14.49 4.06
C LEU A 184 -8.83 14.56 5.55
N ARG A 185 -9.45 13.76 6.39
CA ARG A 185 -9.08 13.63 7.81
C ARG A 185 -7.83 12.74 7.95
N GLU A 186 -7.81 11.61 7.24
CA GLU A 186 -6.74 10.63 7.38
C GLU A 186 -5.40 11.16 6.84
N VAL A 187 -5.40 11.96 5.76
CA VAL A 187 -4.17 12.54 5.22
C VAL A 187 -3.47 13.48 6.19
N ARG A 188 -4.22 14.23 7.03
CA ARG A 188 -3.65 15.06 8.09
C ARG A 188 -3.00 14.24 9.20
N ARG A 189 -3.45 13.00 9.43
CA ARG A 189 -2.88 12.08 10.42
C ARG A 189 -1.55 11.45 9.98
N LEU A 190 -1.14 11.68 8.74
CA LEU A 190 0.18 11.25 8.28
C LEU A 190 1.32 12.01 8.99
N ALA A 191 1.03 13.17 9.58
CA ALA A 191 1.92 13.88 10.50
C ALA A 191 3.33 14.13 9.94
N GLY A 192 3.42 14.74 8.76
CA GLY A 192 4.70 15.11 8.13
C GLY A 192 5.50 13.94 7.55
N ARG A 193 4.91 12.76 7.38
CA ARG A 193 5.54 11.66 6.64
C ARG A 193 5.49 11.92 5.14
N PRO A 194 6.57 11.62 4.39
CA PRO A 194 6.60 11.81 2.95
C PRO A 194 5.43 11.18 2.23
N LEU A 195 4.70 12.00 1.48
CA LEU A 195 3.52 11.60 0.70
C LEU A 195 3.72 11.93 -0.79
N LEU A 196 3.57 10.92 -1.64
CA LEU A 196 3.47 11.11 -3.09
C LEU A 196 2.06 10.78 -3.56
N LEU A 197 1.43 11.72 -4.27
CA LEU A 197 0.24 11.47 -5.08
C LEU A 197 0.63 11.38 -6.55
N ILE A 198 0.12 10.37 -7.27
CA ILE A 198 0.35 10.16 -8.70
C ILE A 198 -0.99 10.02 -9.41
N ASN A 199 -1.38 11.01 -10.21
CA ASN A 199 -2.72 11.07 -10.79
C ASN A 199 -2.70 11.44 -12.28
N GLY A 200 -3.70 10.94 -12.99
CA GLY A 200 -3.90 11.24 -14.42
C GLY A 200 -4.68 12.53 -14.63
N ARG A 201 -4.18 13.42 -15.49
CA ARG A 201 -4.89 14.68 -15.82
C ARG A 201 -6.24 14.47 -16.50
N ARG A 202 -6.47 13.29 -17.09
CA ARG A 202 -7.71 12.90 -17.76
C ARG A 202 -8.42 11.76 -17.05
N ASP A 203 -8.13 11.55 -15.77
CA ASP A 203 -8.79 10.52 -14.97
C ASP A 203 -10.26 10.93 -14.71
N ARG A 204 -11.17 10.04 -15.10
CA ARG A 204 -12.62 10.23 -14.90
C ARG A 204 -13.17 9.46 -13.70
N THR A 205 -12.37 8.55 -13.14
CA THR A 205 -12.72 7.75 -11.96
C THR A 205 -12.33 8.50 -10.69
N THR A 206 -11.05 8.88 -10.58
CA THR A 206 -10.56 9.81 -9.55
C THR A 206 -10.18 11.11 -10.25
N ARG A 207 -11.13 12.03 -10.29
CA ARG A 207 -10.94 13.30 -11.01
C ARG A 207 -9.78 14.11 -10.43
N PRO A 208 -9.11 14.93 -11.25
CA PRO A 208 -8.01 15.79 -10.79
C PRO A 208 -8.35 16.61 -9.55
N GLU A 209 -9.55 17.18 -9.48
CA GLU A 209 -9.99 18.00 -8.34
C GLU A 209 -10.04 17.22 -7.02
N GLN A 210 -10.28 15.90 -7.08
CA GLN A 210 -10.27 15.04 -5.89
C GLN A 210 -8.84 14.83 -5.38
N ALA A 211 -7.87 14.64 -6.28
CA ALA A 211 -6.46 14.55 -5.94
C ALA A 211 -5.94 15.88 -5.38
N GLU A 212 -6.30 17.00 -5.99
CA GLU A 212 -5.94 18.35 -5.52
C GLU A 212 -6.51 18.65 -4.14
N ARG A 213 -7.78 18.29 -3.87
CA ARG A 213 -8.38 18.44 -2.54
C ARG A 213 -7.64 17.64 -1.48
N LEU A 214 -7.26 16.40 -1.79
CA LEU A 214 -6.50 15.56 -0.86
C LEU A 214 -5.10 16.14 -0.63
N PHE A 215 -4.41 16.52 -1.71
CA PHE A 215 -3.09 17.12 -1.65
C PHE A 215 -3.05 18.41 -0.83
N ALA A 216 -4.05 19.27 -0.99
CA ALA A 216 -4.16 20.52 -0.25
C ALA A 216 -4.27 20.33 1.27
N GLN A 217 -4.79 19.18 1.72
CA GLN A 217 -4.95 18.86 3.15
C GLN A 217 -3.74 18.14 3.76
N ALA A 218 -2.84 17.61 2.93
CA ALA A 218 -1.64 16.94 3.39
C ALA A 218 -0.61 17.94 3.94
N GLU A 219 0.18 17.54 4.93
CA GLU A 219 1.34 18.27 5.41
C GLU A 219 2.60 17.95 4.59
N GLU A 220 3.60 18.83 4.65
CA GLU A 220 4.91 18.59 4.05
C GLU A 220 5.69 17.49 4.83
N PRO A 221 6.57 16.72 4.18
CA PRO A 221 6.92 16.78 2.75
C PRO A 221 5.90 16.02 1.88
N LYS A 222 5.44 16.65 0.83
CA LYS A 222 4.47 16.06 -0.10
C LYS A 222 4.77 16.43 -1.54
N GLU A 223 4.35 15.56 -2.48
CA GLU A 223 4.48 15.79 -3.91
C GLU A 223 3.25 15.31 -4.67
N LEU A 224 2.85 16.03 -5.71
CA LEU A 224 1.77 15.66 -6.63
C LEU A 224 2.33 15.57 -8.04
N TYR A 225 2.47 14.34 -8.52
CA TYR A 225 2.93 14.04 -9.86
C TYR A 225 1.75 13.80 -10.81
N TRP A 226 1.68 14.57 -11.89
CA TRP A 226 0.67 14.42 -12.92
C TRP A 226 1.24 13.71 -14.15
N TYR A 227 0.51 12.68 -14.64
CA TYR A 227 0.80 12.09 -15.94
C TYR A 227 -0.30 12.40 -16.96
N GLU A 228 0.07 12.42 -18.23
CA GLU A 228 -0.88 12.59 -19.33
C GLU A 228 -1.59 11.26 -19.60
N GLY A 229 -2.77 11.07 -18.99
CA GLY A 229 -3.52 9.82 -19.07
C GLY A 229 -4.79 9.82 -18.25
N GLY A 230 -5.49 8.69 -18.28
CA GLY A 230 -6.69 8.41 -17.48
C GLY A 230 -6.36 7.74 -16.16
N HIS A 231 -7.24 6.83 -15.74
CA HIS A 231 -7.13 6.15 -14.42
C HIS A 231 -5.90 5.25 -14.28
N TRP A 232 -5.41 4.66 -15.37
CA TRP A 232 -4.28 3.73 -15.35
C TRP A 232 -2.96 4.49 -15.55
N PRO A 233 -2.02 4.41 -14.56
CA PRO A 233 -0.73 5.05 -14.70
C PRO A 233 0.11 4.36 -15.80
N PRO A 234 0.78 5.13 -16.67
CA PRO A 234 1.73 4.58 -17.62
C PRO A 234 2.99 4.07 -16.93
N VAL A 235 3.80 3.28 -17.65
CA VAL A 235 5.05 2.71 -17.12
C VAL A 235 5.96 3.78 -16.54
N SER A 236 6.07 4.95 -17.17
CA SER A 236 6.89 6.07 -16.68
C SER A 236 6.44 6.58 -15.30
N ALA A 237 5.12 6.62 -15.03
CA ALA A 237 4.59 7.02 -13.73
C ALA A 237 4.82 5.92 -12.67
N ILE A 238 4.78 4.63 -13.06
CA ILE A 238 5.11 3.50 -12.18
C ILE A 238 6.59 3.55 -11.78
N GLU A 239 7.48 3.78 -12.76
CA GLU A 239 8.92 3.92 -12.52
C GLU A 239 9.24 5.12 -11.62
N TYR A 240 8.57 6.27 -11.86
CA TYR A 240 8.69 7.44 -11.01
C TYR A 240 8.26 7.14 -9.56
N ALA A 241 7.11 6.46 -9.39
CA ALA A 241 6.62 6.03 -8.07
C ALA A 241 7.63 5.14 -7.33
N ALA A 242 8.18 4.16 -8.04
CA ALA A 242 9.15 3.24 -7.47
C ALA A 242 10.45 3.97 -7.08
N GLU A 243 10.95 4.88 -7.92
CA GLU A 243 12.15 5.68 -7.63
C GLU A 243 11.95 6.59 -6.42
N TRP A 244 10.87 7.38 -6.43
CA TRP A 244 10.56 8.32 -5.35
C TRP A 244 10.41 7.60 -4.00
N THR A 245 9.64 6.48 -3.97
CA THR A 245 9.45 5.68 -2.75
C THR A 245 10.76 5.08 -2.26
N SER A 246 11.57 4.55 -3.16
CA SER A 246 12.88 3.98 -2.82
C SER A 246 13.85 5.03 -2.26
N ALA A 247 13.85 6.23 -2.81
CA ALA A 247 14.66 7.37 -2.33
C ALA A 247 14.22 7.80 -0.92
N GLY A 248 12.90 7.93 -0.70
CA GLY A 248 12.33 8.27 0.60
C GLY A 248 12.68 7.27 1.70
N LEU A 249 12.66 5.96 1.39
CA LEU A 249 13.05 4.90 2.33
C LEU A 249 14.54 4.97 2.71
N ARG A 250 15.43 5.26 1.75
CA ARG A 250 16.87 5.43 2.01
C ARG A 250 17.16 6.67 2.88
N GLY A 251 16.47 7.78 2.65
CA GLY A 251 16.58 9.01 3.45
C GLY A 251 16.12 8.82 4.89
N SER A 252 15.02 8.09 5.09
CA SER A 252 14.45 7.79 6.43
C SER A 252 15.38 6.90 7.27
N GLY A 253 16.10 5.96 6.64
CA GLY A 253 17.08 5.09 7.32
C GLY A 253 18.27 5.87 7.88
N ALA A 254 18.78 6.88 7.16
CA ALA A 254 19.88 7.71 7.61
C ALA A 254 19.52 8.60 8.82
N GLU A 255 18.28 9.08 8.92
CA GLU A 255 17.81 9.84 10.09
C GLU A 255 17.54 8.96 11.31
N GLY A 256 17.03 7.75 11.11
CA GLY A 256 16.81 6.77 12.18
C GLY A 256 18.11 6.35 12.86
N GLN A 257 19.17 6.11 12.10
CA GLN A 257 20.50 5.76 12.63
C GLN A 257 21.17 6.93 13.38
N ARG A 258 20.97 8.19 12.95
CA ARG A 258 21.49 9.37 13.67
C ARG A 258 20.79 9.59 15.03
N ARG A 259 19.52 9.22 15.17
CA ARG A 259 18.78 9.30 16.44
C ARG A 259 19.12 8.16 17.40
N ALA A 260 19.38 6.96 16.89
CA ALA A 260 19.77 5.81 17.72
C ALA A 260 21.19 5.94 18.29
N GLY A 261 22.10 6.58 17.56
CA GLY A 261 23.50 6.83 18.00
C GLY A 261 23.67 8.00 18.98
N ARG A 262 22.59 8.68 19.38
CA ARG A 262 22.58 9.80 20.35
C ARG A 262 21.89 9.47 21.69
N ARG A 263 21.64 8.19 21.98
CA ARG A 263 21.11 7.75 23.27
C ARG A 263 22.13 6.92 24.02
#